data_4da650f2ab9e77c7570c1b1f547427e5
#
_entry.id   4da650f2ab9e77c7570c1b1f547427e5
#
_cell.length_a   1.000
_cell.length_b   1.000
_cell.length_c   1.000
_cell.angle_alpha   90.00
_cell.angle_beta   90.00
_cell.angle_gamma   90.00
#
_symmetry.space_group_name_H-M   'P 1'
#
loop_
_entity.id
_entity.type
_entity.pdbx_description
1 polymer ?
#
loop_
_entity_poly.entity_id
_entity_poly.type
_entity_poly.pdbx_seq_one_letter_code
_entity_poly.pdbx_strand_id
1 'polypeptide(L)'
;MNSDKITRIVLLLVSVLILVIAAGMVFSLVDGAIPAFQKFGLKFIFSNNWDPTQGRENYGALPFIAGTLITSVLALLIAFPLSFSTSLFLGEYFKKTRIAKVVSTMVDLLAGIPSIVYGLWGFYTLRPIMIKFGIGDQGFGIFTASLILAIMIIPYATSLS
;
A
#
# COMPACT_ATOMS: atom_id res chain seq x y z
N MET A 1 -15.53 18.38 -35.60
CA MET A 1 -14.97 17.07 -36.00
C MET A 1 -13.53 16.83 -35.54
N ASN A 2 -12.77 17.86 -35.21
CA ASN A 2 -11.36 17.68 -34.83
C ASN A 2 -11.10 17.49 -33.33
N SER A 3 -11.98 17.98 -32.46
CA SER A 3 -11.78 17.90 -30.99
C SER A 3 -11.75 16.47 -30.47
N ASP A 4 -12.71 15.61 -30.86
CA ASP A 4 -12.76 14.22 -30.39
C ASP A 4 -11.58 13.37 -30.87
N LYS A 5 -11.11 13.63 -32.10
CA LYS A 5 -9.91 12.95 -32.62
C LYS A 5 -8.66 13.36 -31.87
N ILE A 6 -8.51 14.65 -31.59
CA ILE A 6 -7.36 15.18 -30.83
C ILE A 6 -7.39 14.60 -29.40
N THR A 7 -8.53 14.62 -28.71
CA THR A 7 -8.69 14.05 -27.38
C THR A 7 -8.35 12.57 -27.36
N ARG A 8 -8.81 11.79 -28.35
CA ARG A 8 -8.50 10.36 -28.46
C ARG A 8 -7.00 10.11 -28.66
N ILE A 9 -6.35 10.91 -29.52
CA ILE A 9 -4.90 10.79 -29.76
C ILE A 9 -4.14 11.13 -28.48
N VAL A 10 -4.49 12.22 -27.79
CA VAL A 10 -3.84 12.62 -26.55
C VAL A 10 -4.00 11.51 -25.48
N LEU A 11 -5.20 10.97 -25.30
CA LEU A 11 -5.44 9.87 -24.35
C LEU A 11 -4.63 8.62 -24.71
N LEU A 12 -4.53 8.27 -25.99
CA LEU A 12 -3.70 7.15 -26.44
C LEU A 12 -2.22 7.38 -26.13
N LEU A 13 -1.70 8.57 -26.43
CA LEU A 13 -0.30 8.91 -26.16
C LEU A 13 0.02 8.85 -24.66
N VAL A 14 -0.86 9.40 -23.82
CA VAL A 14 -0.71 9.34 -22.36
C VAL A 14 -0.76 7.89 -21.85
N SER A 15 -1.68 7.09 -22.37
CA SER A 15 -1.78 5.67 -21.99
C SER A 15 -0.53 4.88 -22.38
N VAL A 16 -0.02 5.10 -23.59
CA VAL A 16 1.24 4.49 -24.06
C VAL A 16 2.41 4.94 -23.19
N LEU A 17 2.48 6.23 -22.86
CA LEU A 17 3.54 6.77 -21.99
C LEU A 17 3.54 6.10 -20.62
N ILE A 18 2.36 5.92 -20.01
CA ILE A 18 2.23 5.20 -18.72
C ILE A 18 2.73 3.76 -18.83
N LEU A 19 2.37 3.06 -19.91
CA LEU A 19 2.84 1.69 -20.14
C LEU A 19 4.36 1.62 -20.34
N VAL A 20 4.94 2.58 -21.07
CA VAL A 20 6.39 2.66 -21.26
C VAL A 20 7.11 2.92 -19.94
N ILE A 21 6.60 3.83 -19.11
CA ILE A 21 7.16 4.09 -17.78
C ILE A 21 7.07 2.84 -16.91
N ALA A 22 5.92 2.17 -16.87
CA ALA A 22 5.73 0.95 -16.11
C ALA A 22 6.68 -0.17 -16.57
N ALA A 23 6.83 -0.37 -17.87
CA ALA A 23 7.77 -1.33 -18.44
C ALA A 23 9.22 -0.98 -18.08
N GLY A 24 9.59 0.30 -18.15
CA GLY A 24 10.90 0.80 -17.74
C GLY A 24 11.19 0.54 -16.26
N MET A 25 10.20 0.72 -15.39
CA MET A 25 10.32 0.39 -13.95
C MET A 25 10.56 -1.11 -13.75
N VAL A 26 9.77 -1.97 -14.41
CA VAL A 26 9.96 -3.43 -14.32
C VAL A 26 11.34 -3.83 -14.83
N PHE A 27 11.76 -3.28 -15.96
CA PHE A 27 13.09 -3.54 -16.50
C PHE A 27 14.20 -3.15 -15.52
N SER A 28 14.12 -1.95 -14.95
CA SER A 28 15.10 -1.46 -13.95
C SER A 28 15.14 -2.34 -12.70
N LEU A 29 13.98 -2.83 -12.22
CA LEU A 29 13.92 -3.74 -11.07
C LEU A 29 14.55 -5.10 -11.40
N VAL A 30 14.28 -5.65 -12.57
CA VAL A 30 14.86 -6.92 -13.03
C VAL A 30 16.37 -6.79 -13.17
N ASP A 31 16.85 -5.74 -13.85
CA ASP A 31 18.27 -5.48 -14.03
C ASP A 31 18.99 -5.33 -12.69
N GLY A 32 18.42 -4.55 -11.76
CA GLY A 32 18.94 -4.40 -10.39
C GLY A 32 18.92 -5.68 -9.55
N ALA A 33 18.06 -6.66 -9.88
CA ALA A 33 18.00 -7.94 -9.18
C ALA A 33 19.02 -8.97 -9.70
N ILE A 34 19.50 -8.82 -10.95
CA ILE A 34 20.43 -9.76 -11.58
C ILE A 34 21.65 -10.10 -10.71
N PRO A 35 22.39 -9.12 -10.12
CA PRO A 35 23.55 -9.41 -9.29
C PRO A 35 23.24 -10.30 -8.08
N ALA A 36 22.07 -10.10 -7.45
CA ALA A 36 21.65 -10.92 -6.33
C ALA A 36 21.39 -12.37 -6.74
N PHE A 37 20.70 -12.58 -7.87
CA PHE A 37 20.45 -13.92 -8.39
C PHE A 37 21.70 -14.60 -8.91
N GLN A 38 22.65 -13.87 -9.50
CA GLN A 38 23.94 -14.41 -9.92
C GLN A 38 24.80 -14.87 -8.74
N LYS A 39 24.79 -14.08 -7.63
CA LYS A 39 25.62 -14.39 -6.44
C LYS A 39 24.99 -15.47 -5.56
N PHE A 40 23.67 -15.46 -5.35
CA PHE A 40 22.97 -16.31 -4.37
C PHE A 40 22.04 -17.34 -4.99
N GLY A 41 21.74 -17.22 -6.29
CA GLY A 41 20.80 -18.09 -7.00
C GLY A 41 19.38 -18.02 -6.43
N LEU A 42 18.61 -19.08 -6.61
CA LEU A 42 17.23 -19.17 -6.09
C LEU A 42 17.17 -19.24 -4.55
N LYS A 43 18.27 -19.59 -3.89
CA LYS A 43 18.34 -19.56 -2.43
C LYS A 43 18.09 -18.16 -1.86
N PHE A 44 18.35 -17.10 -2.63
CA PHE A 44 18.05 -15.72 -2.25
C PHE A 44 16.58 -15.55 -1.82
N ILE A 45 15.63 -16.16 -2.54
CA ILE A 45 14.19 -16.03 -2.25
C ILE A 45 13.81 -16.68 -0.92
N PHE A 46 14.43 -17.84 -0.61
CA PHE A 46 14.07 -18.68 0.54
C PHE A 46 15.00 -18.50 1.74
N SER A 47 16.08 -17.74 1.61
CA SER A 47 17.02 -17.50 2.70
C SER A 47 16.45 -16.48 3.68
N ASN A 48 16.64 -16.78 4.96
CA ASN A 48 16.25 -15.89 6.08
C ASN A 48 17.44 -15.06 6.60
N ASN A 49 18.64 -15.30 6.07
CA ASN A 49 19.85 -14.62 6.53
C ASN A 49 19.98 -13.26 5.87
N TRP A 50 20.29 -12.25 6.70
CA TRP A 50 20.61 -10.91 6.24
C TRP A 50 21.86 -10.45 6.98
N ASP A 51 23.02 -10.67 6.38
CA ASP A 51 24.31 -10.28 6.93
C ASP A 51 25.06 -9.39 5.92
N PRO A 52 25.11 -8.06 6.13
CA PRO A 52 25.82 -7.13 5.26
C PRO A 52 27.32 -7.03 5.59
N THR A 53 27.85 -7.87 6.49
CA THR A 53 29.25 -7.77 6.93
C THR A 53 30.20 -8.10 5.78
N GLN A 54 31.14 -7.20 5.50
CA GLN A 54 32.13 -7.36 4.44
C GLN A 54 32.92 -8.67 4.60
N GLY A 55 32.90 -9.51 3.56
CA GLY A 55 33.53 -10.84 3.56
C GLY A 55 32.66 -11.99 4.08
N ARG A 56 31.48 -11.72 4.64
CA ARG A 56 30.44 -12.71 5.04
C ARG A 56 29.09 -12.41 4.45
N GLU A 57 29.03 -11.56 3.46
CA GLU A 57 27.78 -11.08 2.88
C GLU A 57 26.84 -12.24 2.51
N ASN A 58 25.71 -12.28 3.15
CA ASN A 58 24.64 -13.22 2.84
C ASN A 58 23.31 -12.48 2.88
N TYR A 59 22.59 -12.52 1.78
CA TYR A 59 21.33 -11.80 1.65
C TYR A 59 20.22 -12.78 1.32
N GLY A 60 19.09 -12.63 2.03
CA GLY A 60 17.89 -13.40 1.82
C GLY A 60 16.66 -12.51 1.75
N ALA A 61 15.76 -12.78 0.81
CA ALA A 61 14.55 -12.00 0.58
C ALA A 61 13.36 -12.48 1.43
N LEU A 62 13.42 -13.68 2.03
CA LEU A 62 12.28 -14.29 2.73
C LEU A 62 11.68 -13.40 3.82
N PRO A 63 12.46 -12.73 4.70
CA PRO A 63 11.90 -11.86 5.73
C PRO A 63 11.09 -10.69 5.16
N PHE A 64 11.55 -10.13 4.04
CA PHE A 64 10.87 -9.01 3.37
C PHE A 64 9.58 -9.47 2.68
N ILE A 65 9.61 -10.64 2.02
CA ILE A 65 8.43 -11.24 1.38
C ILE A 65 7.40 -11.60 2.44
N ALA A 66 7.81 -12.31 3.49
CA ALA A 66 6.94 -12.71 4.58
C ALA A 66 6.37 -11.46 5.31
N GLY A 67 7.21 -10.48 5.60
CA GLY A 67 6.79 -9.22 6.21
C GLY A 67 5.71 -8.51 5.39
N THR A 68 5.90 -8.39 4.08
CA THR A 68 4.90 -7.78 3.19
C THR A 68 3.59 -8.55 3.17
N LEU A 69 3.65 -9.88 3.05
CA LEU A 69 2.44 -10.72 3.04
C LEU A 69 1.68 -10.63 4.37
N ILE A 70 2.36 -10.75 5.49
CA ILE A 70 1.73 -10.68 6.82
C ILE A 70 1.12 -9.29 7.05
N THR A 71 1.86 -8.23 6.73
CA THR A 71 1.37 -6.86 6.86
C THR A 71 0.12 -6.62 6.02
N SER A 72 0.11 -7.10 4.77
CA SER A 72 -1.02 -6.96 3.86
C SER A 72 -2.25 -7.73 4.33
N VAL A 73 -2.07 -8.99 4.76
CA VAL A 73 -3.16 -9.82 5.29
C VAL A 73 -3.76 -9.21 6.55
N LEU A 74 -2.93 -8.77 7.50
CA LEU A 74 -3.40 -8.12 8.72
C LEU A 74 -4.13 -6.80 8.41
N ALA A 75 -3.61 -6.00 7.49
CA ALA A 75 -4.27 -4.76 7.06
C ALA A 75 -5.66 -5.05 6.47
N LEU A 76 -5.78 -6.06 5.62
CA LEU A 76 -7.07 -6.48 5.05
C LEU A 76 -8.04 -7.00 6.11
N LEU A 77 -7.56 -7.81 7.07
CA LEU A 77 -8.39 -8.31 8.16
C LEU A 77 -8.95 -7.19 9.04
N ILE A 78 -8.21 -6.09 9.21
CA ILE A 78 -8.68 -4.90 9.94
C ILE A 78 -9.59 -4.05 9.05
N ALA A 79 -9.18 -3.78 7.81
CA ALA A 79 -9.88 -2.88 6.92
C ALA A 79 -11.21 -3.45 6.40
N PHE A 80 -11.26 -4.74 6.08
CA PHE A 80 -12.43 -5.36 5.45
C PHE A 80 -13.72 -5.22 6.29
N PRO A 81 -13.76 -5.60 7.59
CA PRO A 81 -15.00 -5.48 8.37
C PRO A 81 -15.44 -4.02 8.52
N LEU A 82 -14.50 -3.09 8.65
CA LEU A 82 -14.81 -1.66 8.79
C LEU A 82 -15.33 -1.05 7.49
N SER A 83 -14.67 -1.33 6.37
CA SER A 83 -15.10 -0.86 5.06
C SER A 83 -16.45 -1.44 4.67
N PHE A 84 -16.64 -2.74 4.87
CA PHE A 84 -17.89 -3.44 4.58
C PHE A 84 -19.06 -2.87 5.40
N SER A 85 -18.86 -2.69 6.71
CA SER A 85 -19.90 -2.09 7.56
C SER A 85 -20.22 -0.66 7.15
N THR A 86 -19.22 0.14 6.80
CA THR A 86 -19.41 1.52 6.35
C THR A 86 -20.13 1.57 5.00
N SER A 87 -19.80 0.69 4.08
CA SER A 87 -20.45 0.58 2.77
C SER A 87 -21.93 0.19 2.88
N LEU A 88 -22.25 -0.81 3.72
CA LEU A 88 -23.64 -1.17 4.00
C LEU A 88 -24.41 -0.02 4.64
N PHE A 89 -23.78 0.66 5.61
CA PHE A 89 -24.40 1.82 6.24
C PHE A 89 -24.73 2.93 5.24
N LEU A 90 -23.78 3.26 4.36
CA LEU A 90 -23.95 4.33 3.36
C LEU A 90 -24.86 3.90 2.18
N GLY A 91 -24.68 2.65 1.72
CA GLY A 91 -25.34 2.14 0.51
C GLY A 91 -26.79 1.68 0.71
N GLU A 92 -27.09 1.05 1.85
CA GLU A 92 -28.41 0.44 2.10
C GLU A 92 -29.20 1.14 3.21
N TYR A 93 -28.66 1.20 4.43
CA TYR A 93 -29.44 1.60 5.59
C TYR A 93 -29.77 3.10 5.63
N PHE A 94 -28.85 3.95 5.22
CA PHE A 94 -28.97 5.40 5.39
C PHE A 94 -28.82 6.20 4.08
N LYS A 95 -28.96 5.55 2.94
CA LYS A 95 -28.74 6.08 1.58
C LYS A 95 -29.33 7.48 1.30
N LYS A 96 -30.43 7.84 1.97
CA LYS A 96 -31.13 9.13 1.76
C LYS A 96 -30.97 10.12 2.91
N THR A 97 -30.12 9.83 3.90
CA THR A 97 -29.96 10.68 5.07
C THR A 97 -28.88 11.73 4.87
N ARG A 98 -28.97 12.85 5.59
CA ARG A 98 -27.93 13.88 5.63
C ARG A 98 -26.63 13.33 6.21
N ILE A 99 -26.73 12.41 7.18
CA ILE A 99 -25.58 11.77 7.82
C ILE A 99 -24.80 10.96 6.82
N ALA A 100 -25.45 10.12 6.02
CA ALA A 100 -24.79 9.34 4.98
C ALA A 100 -24.03 10.22 3.98
N LYS A 101 -24.65 11.35 3.57
CA LYS A 101 -23.99 12.30 2.66
C LYS A 101 -22.73 12.91 3.28
N VAL A 102 -22.77 13.29 4.54
CA VAL A 102 -21.58 13.84 5.24
C VAL A 102 -20.50 12.79 5.35
N VAL A 103 -20.84 11.57 5.80
CA VAL A 103 -19.87 10.46 5.94
C VAL A 103 -19.28 10.09 4.58
N SER A 104 -20.09 9.97 3.52
CA SER A 104 -19.58 9.71 2.15
C SER A 104 -18.59 10.80 1.73
N THR A 105 -18.93 12.07 1.91
CA THR A 105 -18.01 13.16 1.57
C THR A 105 -16.70 13.07 2.36
N MET A 106 -16.73 12.71 3.65
CA MET A 106 -15.52 12.51 4.45
C MET A 106 -14.68 11.34 3.93
N VAL A 107 -15.31 10.22 3.57
CA VAL A 107 -14.64 9.06 2.97
C VAL A 107 -13.96 9.44 1.67
N ASP A 108 -14.66 10.18 0.79
CA ASP A 108 -14.10 10.63 -0.49
C ASP A 108 -12.92 11.58 -0.30
N LEU A 109 -13.00 12.49 0.68
CA LEU A 109 -11.88 13.38 1.02
C LEU A 109 -10.68 12.61 1.56
N LEU A 110 -10.91 11.61 2.42
CA LEU A 110 -9.85 10.74 2.94
C LEU A 110 -9.22 9.91 1.82
N ALA A 111 -10.01 9.38 0.89
CA ALA A 111 -9.50 8.65 -0.28
C ALA A 111 -8.59 9.51 -1.18
N GLY A 112 -8.80 10.82 -1.20
CA GLY A 112 -7.95 11.77 -1.93
C GLY A 112 -6.60 12.09 -1.29
N ILE A 113 -6.36 11.67 -0.04
CA ILE A 113 -5.11 11.95 0.66
C ILE A 113 -3.98 11.04 0.12
N PRO A 114 -2.83 11.60 -0.32
CA PRO A 114 -1.69 10.79 -0.77
C PRO A 114 -1.19 9.84 0.33
N SER A 115 -0.82 8.61 -0.04
CA SER A 115 -0.35 7.58 0.89
C SER A 115 0.84 8.00 1.77
N ILE A 116 1.71 8.88 1.25
CA ILE A 116 2.84 9.42 2.00
C ILE A 116 2.40 10.23 3.23
N VAL A 117 1.25 10.91 3.14
CA VAL A 117 0.70 11.68 4.27
C VAL A 117 0.24 10.74 5.39
N TYR A 118 -0.41 9.61 5.02
CA TYR A 118 -0.77 8.59 6.00
C TYR A 118 0.47 7.96 6.65
N GLY A 119 1.52 7.69 5.87
CA GLY A 119 2.78 7.19 6.41
C GLY A 119 3.44 8.16 7.39
N LEU A 120 3.47 9.44 7.04
CA LEU A 120 4.02 10.50 7.89
C LEU A 120 3.21 10.70 9.17
N TRP A 121 1.88 10.71 9.05
CA TRP A 121 0.98 10.77 10.21
C TRP A 121 1.19 9.56 11.12
N GLY A 122 1.30 8.37 10.57
CA GLY A 122 1.57 7.15 11.32
C GLY A 122 2.90 7.21 12.06
N PHE A 123 3.93 7.75 11.43
CA PHE A 123 5.24 7.92 12.05
C PHE A 123 5.22 8.90 13.24
N TYR A 124 4.57 10.05 13.09
CA TYR A 124 4.57 11.08 14.13
C TYR A 124 3.49 10.91 15.18
N THR A 125 2.36 10.30 14.84
CA THR A 125 1.20 10.19 15.74
C THR A 125 0.98 8.76 16.25
N LEU A 126 0.90 7.77 15.34
CA LEU A 126 0.58 6.41 15.73
C LEU A 126 1.76 5.71 16.42
N ARG A 127 2.97 5.89 15.92
CA ARG A 127 4.18 5.30 16.51
C ARG A 127 4.37 5.65 17.99
N PRO A 128 4.30 6.91 18.45
CA PRO A 128 4.37 7.23 19.88
C PRO A 128 3.28 6.56 20.72
N ILE A 129 2.10 6.37 20.16
CA ILE A 129 1.00 5.65 20.80
C ILE A 129 1.38 4.18 20.98
N MET A 130 1.91 3.53 19.93
CA MET A 130 2.36 2.14 20.00
C MET A 130 3.47 1.93 21.03
N ILE A 131 4.41 2.88 21.16
CA ILE A 131 5.45 2.85 22.20
C ILE A 131 4.82 2.85 23.60
N LYS A 132 3.82 3.72 23.85
CA LYS A 132 3.12 3.78 25.14
C LYS A 132 2.42 2.48 25.51
N PHE A 133 1.94 1.73 24.51
CA PHE A 133 1.31 0.42 24.70
C PHE A 133 2.30 -0.75 24.69
N GLY A 134 3.59 -0.50 24.55
CA GLY A 134 4.63 -1.54 24.48
C GLY A 134 4.51 -2.43 23.23
N ILE A 135 3.93 -1.91 22.14
CA ILE A 135 3.71 -2.64 20.90
C ILE A 135 4.87 -2.39 19.95
N GLY A 136 5.58 -3.45 19.57
CA GLY A 136 6.71 -3.40 18.66
C GLY A 136 7.96 -2.79 19.27
N ASP A 137 9.10 -3.00 18.59
CA ASP A 137 10.35 -2.36 18.98
C ASP A 137 10.32 -0.87 18.60
N GLN A 138 10.45 0.00 19.58
CA GLN A 138 10.35 1.44 19.42
C GLN A 138 9.08 1.93 18.66
N GLY A 139 7.97 1.17 18.75
CA GLY A 139 6.70 1.48 18.07
C GLY A 139 6.70 1.14 16.57
N PHE A 140 7.75 0.54 16.05
CA PHE A 140 7.79 -0.05 14.71
C PHE A 140 7.39 -1.52 14.76
N GLY A 141 6.94 -2.05 13.63
CA GLY A 141 6.64 -3.46 13.48
C GLY A 141 5.48 -3.72 12.52
N ILE A 142 5.25 -5.00 12.29
CA ILE A 142 4.21 -5.48 11.36
C ILE A 142 2.82 -4.94 11.76
N PHE A 143 2.50 -4.94 13.05
CA PHE A 143 1.20 -4.47 13.52
C PHE A 143 0.99 -2.98 13.26
N THR A 144 1.97 -2.13 13.58
CA THR A 144 1.90 -0.67 13.32
C THR A 144 1.76 -0.38 11.84
N ALA A 145 2.55 -1.06 11.00
CA ALA A 145 2.48 -0.93 9.56
C ALA A 145 1.11 -1.38 9.01
N SER A 146 0.59 -2.51 9.50
CA SER A 146 -0.72 -3.03 9.11
C SER A 146 -1.86 -2.08 9.48
N LEU A 147 -1.77 -1.43 10.64
CA LEU A 147 -2.78 -0.48 11.09
C LEU A 147 -2.81 0.78 10.22
N ILE A 148 -1.62 1.32 9.87
CA ILE A 148 -1.52 2.47 8.95
C ILE A 148 -2.07 2.09 7.57
N LEU A 149 -1.69 0.92 7.07
CA LEU A 149 -2.16 0.41 5.77
C LEU A 149 -3.69 0.19 5.78
N ALA A 150 -4.24 -0.36 6.87
CA ALA A 150 -5.68 -0.54 7.03
C ALA A 150 -6.42 0.80 6.98
N ILE A 151 -5.96 1.81 7.73
CA ILE A 151 -6.54 3.15 7.73
C ILE A 151 -6.53 3.76 6.33
N MET A 152 -5.46 3.52 5.57
CA MET A 152 -5.33 4.00 4.19
C MET A 152 -6.29 3.29 3.23
N ILE A 153 -6.51 1.98 3.41
CA ILE A 153 -7.37 1.17 2.52
C ILE A 153 -8.86 1.45 2.75
N ILE A 154 -9.29 1.68 4.00
CA ILE A 154 -10.69 1.85 4.36
C ILE A 154 -11.44 2.86 3.46
N PRO A 155 -10.96 4.09 3.24
CA PRO A 155 -11.65 5.06 2.40
C PRO A 155 -11.82 4.56 0.95
N TYR A 156 -10.78 3.98 0.37
CA TYR A 156 -10.84 3.44 -0.99
C TYR A 156 -11.82 2.28 -1.12
N ALA A 157 -11.77 1.33 -0.20
CA ALA A 157 -12.66 0.18 -0.21
C ALA A 157 -14.13 0.59 -0.01
N THR A 158 -14.37 1.60 0.82
CA THR A 158 -15.72 2.12 1.06
C THR A 158 -16.26 2.90 -0.14
N SER A 159 -15.43 3.68 -0.83
CA SER A 159 -15.87 4.50 -1.98
C SER A 159 -16.16 3.67 -3.23
N LEU A 160 -15.61 2.46 -3.34
CA LEU A 160 -15.80 1.54 -4.47
C LEU A 160 -17.00 0.59 -4.29
N SER A 161 -17.61 0.56 -3.12
CA SER A 161 -18.74 -0.31 -2.78
C SER A 161 -20.06 0.41 -2.87
#